data_a62732304f8dac77fe6862a671430c16
#
_entry.id   a62732304f8dac77fe6862a671430c16
#
_cell.length_a   1.000
_cell.length_b   1.000
_cell.length_c   1.000
_cell.angle_alpha   90.00
_cell.angle_beta   90.00
_cell.angle_gamma   90.00
#
_symmetry.space_group_name_H-M   'P 1'
#
loop_
_entity.id
_entity.type
_entity.pdbx_description
1 polymer ?
#
loop_
_entity_poly.entity_id
_entity_poly.type
_entity_poly.pdbx_seq_one_letter_code
_entity_poly.pdbx_strand_id
1 'polypeptide(L)'
;CVTQVGPILFPVENWDAREKNPFFAATENGDLIQEAEALLDGLRREGDSIGSKIHLEITSLPAGLGEPIYDRFDARLAAALMGLNAVKAVSIGEGFNVCSMRGSENNDEMTSDGFATNHAGGILGGITTGAPVVADIAVKPTPSIRKTQMTRDIHGNLVEVSTTGRHDPCVGLRASPIAEALAALTAADFLLLARA
;
A
#
# COMPACT_ATOMS: atom_id res chain seq x y z
N CYS A 1 -5.36 5.37 0.58
CA CYS A 1 -6.46 4.74 1.34
C CYS A 1 -6.18 3.27 1.62
N VAL A 2 -6.82 2.70 2.66
CA VAL A 2 -6.81 1.25 2.90
C VAL A 2 -7.85 0.60 2.02
N THR A 3 -7.46 -0.44 1.29
CA THR A 3 -8.35 -1.19 0.37
C THR A 3 -8.59 -2.62 0.81
N GLN A 4 -7.90 -3.08 1.86
CA GLN A 4 -8.15 -4.41 2.43
C GLN A 4 -7.73 -4.49 3.89
N VAL A 5 -8.56 -5.15 4.70
CA VAL A 5 -8.23 -5.55 6.08
C VAL A 5 -8.58 -7.04 6.23
N GLY A 6 -7.57 -7.88 6.29
CA GLY A 6 -7.77 -9.33 6.27
C GLY A 6 -8.57 -9.79 5.04
N PRO A 7 -9.73 -10.45 5.21
CA PRO A 7 -10.57 -10.88 4.10
C PRO A 7 -11.48 -9.78 3.54
N ILE A 8 -11.62 -8.65 4.24
CA ILE A 8 -12.57 -7.59 3.88
C ILE A 8 -11.90 -6.66 2.87
N LEU A 9 -12.55 -6.47 1.72
CA LEU A 9 -12.11 -5.57 0.66
C LEU A 9 -12.94 -4.29 0.69
N PHE A 10 -12.27 -3.14 0.63
CA PHE A 10 -12.90 -1.83 0.49
C PHE A 10 -12.70 -1.34 -0.94
N PRO A 11 -13.79 -1.08 -1.69
CA PRO A 11 -13.69 -0.45 -3.00
C PRO A 11 -13.23 1.01 -2.87
N VAL A 12 -12.52 1.49 -3.89
CA VAL A 12 -12.16 2.90 -4.01
C VAL A 12 -13.27 3.61 -4.80
N GLU A 13 -14.17 4.26 -4.11
CA GLU A 13 -15.36 4.89 -4.69
C GLU A 13 -15.37 6.41 -4.45
N ASN A 14 -14.97 6.83 -3.25
CA ASN A 14 -14.98 8.21 -2.82
C ASN A 14 -13.77 8.51 -1.92
N TRP A 15 -12.79 9.22 -2.45
CA TRP A 15 -11.57 9.59 -1.71
C TRP A 15 -11.86 10.45 -0.47
N ASP A 16 -12.91 11.28 -0.48
CA ASP A 16 -13.27 12.12 0.67
C ASP A 16 -13.84 11.30 1.84
N ALA A 17 -14.30 10.06 1.57
CA ALA A 17 -14.81 9.18 2.61
C ALA A 17 -13.70 8.66 3.54
N ARG A 18 -12.44 8.65 3.10
CA ARG A 18 -11.29 8.14 3.89
C ARG A 18 -11.09 8.87 5.23
N GLU A 19 -11.43 10.14 5.30
CA GLU A 19 -11.30 10.93 6.53
C GLU A 19 -12.49 10.76 7.48
N LYS A 20 -13.56 10.11 7.02
CA LYS A 20 -14.83 9.95 7.74
C LYS A 20 -14.97 8.59 8.45
N ASN A 21 -14.02 7.67 8.25
CA ASN A 21 -14.05 6.36 8.86
C ASN A 21 -12.69 5.95 9.45
N PRO A 22 -12.67 5.05 10.46
CA PRO A 22 -11.44 4.70 11.18
C PRO A 22 -10.45 3.85 10.35
N PHE A 23 -10.84 3.39 9.18
CA PHE A 23 -10.01 2.55 8.30
C PHE A 23 -9.25 3.35 7.25
N PHE A 24 -9.51 4.64 7.10
CA PHE A 24 -9.02 5.44 5.97
C PHE A 24 -9.40 4.81 4.61
N ALA A 25 -10.53 4.11 4.57
CA ALA A 25 -11.06 3.49 3.36
C ALA A 25 -11.82 4.53 2.51
N ALA A 26 -11.63 4.48 1.19
CA ALA A 26 -12.28 5.39 0.25
C ALA A 26 -13.68 4.88 -0.14
N THR A 27 -14.48 4.45 0.82
CA THR A 27 -15.84 3.95 0.64
C THR A 27 -16.81 4.53 1.67
N GLU A 28 -18.06 4.70 1.26
CA GLU A 28 -19.18 5.10 2.15
C GLU A 28 -20.03 3.89 2.59
N ASN A 29 -19.63 2.66 2.23
CA ASN A 29 -20.36 1.45 2.61
C ASN A 29 -20.20 1.16 4.10
N GLY A 30 -21.22 1.56 4.88
CA GLY A 30 -21.24 1.39 6.34
C GLY A 30 -21.21 -0.07 6.81
N ASP A 31 -21.76 -1.00 6.03
CA ASP A 31 -21.78 -2.42 6.40
C ASP A 31 -20.37 -3.01 6.36
N LEU A 32 -19.56 -2.66 5.35
CA LEU A 32 -18.14 -3.07 5.28
C LEU A 32 -17.32 -2.47 6.43
N ILE A 33 -17.59 -1.23 6.80
CA ILE A 33 -16.92 -0.57 7.93
C ILE A 33 -17.26 -1.29 9.24
N GLN A 34 -18.53 -1.61 9.47
CA GLN A 34 -18.96 -2.34 10.68
C GLN A 34 -18.39 -3.77 10.72
N GLU A 35 -18.34 -4.46 9.59
CA GLU A 35 -17.73 -5.79 9.49
C GLU A 35 -16.24 -5.74 9.87
N ALA A 36 -15.51 -4.76 9.38
CA ALA A 36 -14.10 -4.58 9.69
C ALA A 36 -13.88 -4.20 11.17
N GLU A 37 -14.74 -3.36 11.75
CA GLU A 37 -14.69 -3.05 13.19
C GLU A 37 -14.92 -4.31 14.03
N ALA A 38 -15.92 -5.11 13.69
CA ALA A 38 -16.21 -6.36 14.39
C ALA A 38 -15.04 -7.36 14.30
N LEU A 39 -14.42 -7.46 13.14
CA LEU A 39 -13.21 -8.27 12.93
C LEU A 39 -12.06 -7.81 13.83
N LEU A 40 -11.75 -6.51 13.87
CA LEU A 40 -10.65 -5.99 14.69
C LEU A 40 -10.94 -6.13 16.19
N ASP A 41 -12.20 -5.97 16.62
CA ASP A 41 -12.59 -6.17 18.01
C ASP A 41 -12.52 -7.65 18.43
N GLY A 42 -12.82 -8.57 17.51
CA GLY A 42 -12.58 -10.00 17.69
C GLY A 42 -11.09 -10.29 17.93
N LEU A 43 -10.24 -9.81 17.02
CA LEU A 43 -8.79 -10.00 17.09
C LEU A 43 -8.17 -9.39 18.38
N ARG A 44 -8.65 -8.21 18.81
CA ARG A 44 -8.22 -7.62 20.11
C ARG A 44 -8.53 -8.52 21.29
N ARG A 45 -9.73 -9.12 21.32
CA ARG A 45 -10.13 -10.05 22.39
C ARG A 45 -9.30 -11.32 22.36
N GLU A 46 -9.03 -11.86 21.17
CA GLU A 46 -8.23 -13.05 20.96
C GLU A 46 -6.72 -12.82 21.18
N GLY A 47 -6.29 -11.57 21.21
CA GLY A 47 -4.88 -11.21 21.28
C GLY A 47 -4.10 -11.51 20.00
N ASP A 48 -4.76 -11.38 18.84
CA ASP A 48 -4.22 -11.65 17.50
C ASP A 48 -4.15 -10.39 16.65
N SER A 49 -3.64 -10.52 15.43
CA SER A 49 -3.50 -9.43 14.46
C SER A 49 -3.78 -9.89 13.04
N ILE A 50 -3.99 -8.93 12.13
CA ILE A 50 -4.28 -9.18 10.73
C ILE A 50 -3.54 -8.21 9.83
N GLY A 51 -3.28 -8.62 8.58
CA GLY A 51 -2.65 -7.79 7.56
C GLY A 51 -3.64 -6.89 6.83
N SER A 52 -3.09 -6.02 5.98
CA SER A 52 -3.88 -5.07 5.19
C SER A 52 -3.21 -4.73 3.88
N LYS A 53 -3.98 -4.15 2.95
CA LYS A 53 -3.49 -3.52 1.73
C LYS A 53 -3.80 -2.03 1.74
N ILE A 54 -2.85 -1.22 1.30
CA ILE A 54 -2.99 0.23 1.14
C ILE A 54 -2.80 0.55 -0.33
N HIS A 55 -3.71 1.33 -0.87
CA HIS A 55 -3.68 1.87 -2.22
C HIS A 55 -3.26 3.34 -2.17
N LEU A 56 -2.37 3.72 -3.07
CA LEU A 56 -1.81 5.06 -3.20
C LEU A 56 -1.99 5.56 -4.63
N GLU A 57 -2.44 6.80 -4.75
CA GLU A 57 -2.43 7.53 -6.01
C GLU A 57 -1.70 8.87 -5.82
N ILE A 58 -0.80 9.19 -6.75
CA ILE A 58 -0.17 10.50 -6.84
C ILE A 58 -0.65 11.15 -8.12
N THR A 59 -1.49 12.15 -8.00
CA THR A 59 -2.08 12.89 -9.12
C THR A 59 -1.33 14.18 -9.41
N SER A 60 -1.53 14.73 -10.60
CA SER A 60 -0.98 16.04 -11.02
C SER A 60 0.55 16.09 -11.08
N LEU A 61 1.23 14.95 -11.19
CA LEU A 61 2.65 14.94 -11.52
C LEU A 61 2.85 15.25 -13.01
N PRO A 62 3.85 16.08 -13.37
CA PRO A 62 4.22 16.25 -14.77
C PRO A 62 4.79 14.95 -15.34
N ALA A 63 4.69 14.78 -16.66
CA ALA A 63 5.46 13.78 -17.36
C ALA A 63 6.95 14.12 -17.30
N GLY A 64 7.81 13.07 -17.28
CA GLY A 64 9.26 13.24 -17.39
C GLY A 64 10.03 13.18 -16.07
N LEU A 65 9.41 12.83 -14.95
CA LEU A 65 10.13 12.64 -13.69
C LEU A 65 10.70 11.23 -13.59
N GLY A 66 11.98 11.14 -13.24
CA GLY A 66 12.76 9.92 -13.18
C GLY A 66 13.79 9.83 -14.30
N GLU A 67 14.79 8.97 -14.09
CA GLU A 67 15.85 8.73 -15.07
C GLU A 67 15.94 7.24 -15.44
N PRO A 68 16.03 6.91 -16.74
CA PRO A 68 16.15 5.51 -17.15
C PRO A 68 17.38 4.86 -16.53
N ILE A 69 17.24 3.63 -16.06
CA ILE A 69 18.30 2.77 -15.51
C ILE A 69 18.78 3.25 -14.12
N TYR A 70 19.18 4.51 -14.00
CA TYR A 70 19.94 5.00 -12.83
C TYR A 70 19.07 5.45 -11.65
N ASP A 71 17.98 6.20 -11.92
CA ASP A 71 17.10 6.74 -10.88
C ASP A 71 15.64 6.74 -11.32
N ARG A 72 15.11 5.55 -11.52
CA ARG A 72 13.74 5.33 -11.96
C ARG A 72 12.75 5.73 -10.87
N PHE A 73 11.67 6.41 -11.26
CA PHE A 73 10.62 6.85 -10.33
C PHE A 73 9.95 5.69 -9.60
N ASP A 74 9.58 4.62 -10.32
CA ASP A 74 8.98 3.41 -9.73
C ASP A 74 9.92 2.72 -8.74
N ALA A 75 11.22 2.64 -9.05
CA ALA A 75 12.22 2.01 -8.19
C ALA A 75 12.41 2.80 -6.88
N ARG A 76 12.52 4.14 -6.96
CA ARG A 76 12.63 5.02 -5.79
C ARG A 76 11.38 4.98 -4.92
N LEU A 77 10.20 5.07 -5.55
CA LEU A 77 8.92 4.98 -4.85
C LEU A 77 8.79 3.62 -4.14
N ALA A 78 9.06 2.53 -4.87
CA ALA A 78 9.01 1.18 -4.28
C ALA A 78 10.01 1.01 -3.13
N ALA A 79 11.22 1.54 -3.25
CA ALA A 79 12.23 1.50 -2.18
C ALA A 79 11.78 2.28 -0.94
N ALA A 80 11.22 3.47 -1.11
CA ALA A 80 10.69 4.28 -0.01
C ALA A 80 9.55 3.56 0.72
N LEU A 81 8.58 3.02 -0.04
CA LEU A 81 7.44 2.29 0.52
C LEU A 81 7.85 0.95 1.16
N MET A 82 8.80 0.21 0.57
CA MET A 82 9.33 -1.02 1.14
C MET A 82 10.14 -0.75 2.42
N GLY A 83 10.71 0.45 2.57
CA GLY A 83 11.39 0.90 3.77
C GLY A 83 10.46 1.08 4.98
N LEU A 84 9.15 1.20 4.77
CA LEU A 84 8.18 1.28 5.84
C LEU A 84 8.08 -0.07 6.56
N ASN A 85 8.19 -0.06 7.89
CA ASN A 85 8.10 -1.27 8.70
C ASN A 85 6.80 -2.04 8.44
N ALA A 86 6.93 -3.36 8.41
CA ALA A 86 5.86 -4.33 8.14
C ALA A 86 5.37 -4.40 6.68
N VAL A 87 5.81 -3.56 5.77
CA VAL A 87 5.55 -3.73 4.34
C VAL A 87 6.25 -4.98 3.83
N LYS A 88 5.56 -5.77 3.01
CA LYS A 88 6.05 -7.05 2.44
C LYS A 88 5.95 -7.14 0.92
N ALA A 89 5.18 -6.27 0.31
CA ALA A 89 5.12 -6.13 -1.13
C ALA A 89 4.79 -4.68 -1.50
N VAL A 90 5.32 -4.24 -2.62
CA VAL A 90 4.96 -3.01 -3.31
C VAL A 90 4.66 -3.39 -4.76
N SER A 91 3.57 -2.91 -5.30
CA SER A 91 3.25 -3.05 -6.71
C SER A 91 2.97 -1.69 -7.33
N ILE A 92 3.24 -1.56 -8.63
CA ILE A 92 2.98 -0.36 -9.43
C ILE A 92 1.95 -0.72 -10.50
N GLY A 93 0.96 0.14 -10.70
CA GLY A 93 -0.12 -0.10 -11.65
C GLY A 93 -0.87 -1.41 -11.34
N GLU A 94 -1.08 -2.24 -12.34
CA GLU A 94 -1.76 -3.55 -12.19
C GLU A 94 -1.00 -4.56 -11.31
N GLY A 95 0.26 -4.29 -10.99
CA GLY A 95 1.06 -5.15 -10.12
C GLY A 95 1.13 -6.59 -10.65
N PHE A 96 0.72 -7.57 -9.82
CA PHE A 96 0.76 -8.99 -10.20
C PHE A 96 -0.30 -9.39 -11.24
N ASN A 97 -1.33 -8.59 -11.48
CA ASN A 97 -2.36 -8.88 -12.48
C ASN A 97 -1.77 -8.96 -13.90
N VAL A 98 -0.67 -8.22 -14.16
CA VAL A 98 0.02 -8.24 -15.46
C VAL A 98 0.43 -9.63 -15.91
N CYS A 99 0.66 -10.56 -14.96
CA CYS A 99 1.08 -11.93 -15.27
C CYS A 99 0.02 -12.72 -16.07
N SER A 100 -1.25 -12.34 -15.97
CA SER A 100 -2.36 -12.96 -16.68
C SER A 100 -2.83 -12.17 -17.91
N MET A 101 -2.28 -10.97 -18.14
CA MET A 101 -2.66 -10.08 -19.24
C MET A 101 -1.82 -10.35 -20.49
N ARG A 102 -2.44 -10.20 -21.64
CA ARG A 102 -1.70 -10.11 -22.91
C ARG A 102 -1.13 -8.70 -23.09
N GLY A 103 -0.08 -8.57 -23.89
CA GLY A 103 0.50 -7.26 -24.18
C GLY A 103 -0.52 -6.25 -24.75
N SER A 104 -1.42 -6.72 -25.61
CA SER A 104 -2.52 -5.89 -26.17
C SER A 104 -3.56 -5.46 -25.12
N GLU A 105 -3.68 -6.19 -24.03
CA GLU A 105 -4.60 -5.87 -22.93
C GLU A 105 -3.94 -4.94 -21.89
N ASN A 106 -2.63 -5.09 -21.71
CA ASN A 106 -1.85 -4.30 -20.75
C ASN A 106 -1.36 -2.95 -21.32
N ASN A 107 -1.36 -2.75 -22.63
CA ASN A 107 -0.92 -1.50 -23.21
C ASN A 107 -1.91 -0.37 -22.90
N ASP A 108 -1.37 0.75 -22.43
CA ASP A 108 -2.12 1.99 -22.24
C ASP A 108 -2.14 2.79 -23.55
N GLU A 109 -3.20 2.60 -24.34
CA GLU A 109 -3.36 3.30 -25.62
C GLU A 109 -3.57 4.80 -25.40
N MET A 110 -3.00 5.61 -26.30
CA MET A 110 -3.19 7.06 -26.28
C MET A 110 -4.42 7.46 -27.10
N THR A 111 -5.20 8.37 -26.55
CA THR A 111 -6.34 9.04 -27.23
C THR A 111 -6.06 10.54 -27.39
N SER A 112 -6.99 11.28 -27.97
CA SER A 112 -6.93 12.74 -28.01
C SER A 112 -6.89 13.38 -26.62
N ASP A 113 -7.44 12.72 -25.62
CA ASP A 113 -7.66 13.27 -24.27
C ASP A 113 -6.66 12.70 -23.23
N GLY A 114 -5.68 11.90 -23.68
CA GLY A 114 -4.67 11.25 -22.85
C GLY A 114 -4.68 9.72 -22.96
N PHE A 115 -4.26 9.02 -21.95
CA PHE A 115 -4.27 7.56 -21.92
C PHE A 115 -5.70 7.02 -21.72
N ALA A 116 -6.06 5.99 -22.50
CA ALA A 116 -7.36 5.30 -22.37
C ALA A 116 -7.45 4.46 -21.07
N THR A 117 -6.31 3.93 -20.63
CA THR A 117 -6.15 3.10 -19.43
C THR A 117 -4.90 3.55 -18.66
N ASN A 118 -4.64 2.95 -17.50
CA ASN A 118 -3.45 3.25 -16.70
C ASN A 118 -2.89 1.98 -16.06
N HIS A 119 -2.76 0.90 -16.85
CA HIS A 119 -2.24 -0.39 -16.37
C HIS A 119 -0.78 -0.29 -15.90
N ALA A 120 0.01 0.56 -16.56
CA ALA A 120 1.40 0.84 -16.17
C ALA A 120 1.51 1.67 -14.87
N GLY A 121 0.39 2.19 -14.34
CA GLY A 121 0.39 2.98 -13.11
C GLY A 121 1.12 4.32 -13.23
N GLY A 122 1.00 5.00 -14.38
CA GLY A 122 1.55 6.34 -14.60
C GLY A 122 3.07 6.39 -14.82
N ILE A 123 3.74 5.24 -15.01
CA ILE A 123 5.20 5.17 -15.15
C ILE A 123 5.54 4.22 -16.31
N LEU A 124 6.28 4.72 -17.28
CA LEU A 124 6.81 3.95 -18.41
C LEU A 124 8.33 4.10 -18.47
N GLY A 125 9.05 2.99 -18.51
CA GLY A 125 10.52 3.00 -18.54
C GLY A 125 11.18 3.62 -17.31
N GLY A 126 10.44 3.76 -16.21
CA GLY A 126 10.89 4.41 -14.98
C GLY A 126 10.65 5.92 -14.93
N ILE A 127 9.92 6.46 -15.91
CA ILE A 127 9.64 7.90 -16.07
C ILE A 127 8.13 8.13 -15.95
N THR A 128 7.71 9.17 -15.23
CA THR A 128 6.30 9.53 -15.11
C THR A 128 5.71 9.96 -16.44
N THR A 129 4.47 9.56 -16.70
CA THR A 129 3.77 9.83 -17.99
C THR A 129 2.84 11.03 -17.93
N GLY A 130 2.59 11.57 -16.74
CA GLY A 130 1.55 12.58 -16.50
C GLY A 130 0.19 11.98 -16.08
N ALA A 131 -0.02 10.68 -16.30
CA ALA A 131 -1.13 9.95 -15.70
C ALA A 131 -0.93 9.77 -14.19
N PRO A 132 -1.97 9.50 -13.40
CA PRO A 132 -1.83 9.21 -11.97
C PRO A 132 -0.81 8.09 -11.72
N VAL A 133 0.13 8.31 -10.81
CA VAL A 133 1.01 7.24 -10.36
C VAL A 133 0.28 6.41 -9.34
N VAL A 134 0.16 5.10 -9.61
CA VAL A 134 -0.60 4.15 -8.81
C VAL A 134 0.33 3.12 -8.19
N ALA A 135 0.22 2.92 -6.88
CA ALA A 135 0.94 1.89 -6.15
C ALA A 135 0.07 1.23 -5.08
N ASP A 136 0.26 -0.07 -4.89
CA ASP A 136 -0.30 -0.82 -3.76
C ASP A 136 0.80 -1.35 -2.86
N ILE A 137 0.56 -1.38 -1.55
CA ILE A 137 1.45 -2.02 -0.59
C ILE A 137 0.71 -3.03 0.27
N ALA A 138 1.36 -4.17 0.52
CA ALA A 138 0.88 -5.17 1.46
C ALA A 138 1.61 -5.04 2.79
N VAL A 139 0.85 -4.92 3.86
CA VAL A 139 1.34 -4.79 5.24
C VAL A 139 1.04 -6.06 6.00
N LYS A 140 2.08 -6.71 6.54
CA LYS A 140 1.91 -7.96 7.30
C LYS A 140 1.23 -7.72 8.65
N PRO A 141 0.60 -8.77 9.24
CA PRO A 141 0.13 -8.73 10.64
C PRO A 141 1.27 -8.39 11.60
N THR A 142 0.93 -7.73 12.69
CA THR A 142 1.87 -7.48 13.79
C THR A 142 2.32 -8.81 14.40
N PRO A 143 3.62 -9.13 14.45
CA PRO A 143 4.08 -10.42 14.99
C PRO A 143 4.03 -10.50 16.53
N SER A 144 4.03 -9.36 17.21
CA SER A 144 3.95 -9.28 18.66
C SER A 144 2.50 -9.43 19.12
N ILE A 145 2.02 -10.67 19.22
CA ILE A 145 0.66 -11.02 19.65
C ILE A 145 0.67 -11.65 21.04
N ARG A 146 -0.50 -11.68 21.70
CA ARG A 146 -0.63 -12.27 23.04
C ARG A 146 -0.80 -13.79 23.03
N LYS A 147 -0.96 -14.39 21.86
CA LYS A 147 -0.98 -15.85 21.71
C LYS A 147 0.41 -16.42 21.97
N THR A 148 0.49 -17.49 22.73
CA THR A 148 1.73 -18.23 22.97
C THR A 148 2.28 -18.80 21.67
N GLN A 149 3.55 -18.56 21.43
CA GLN A 149 4.28 -19.05 20.26
C GLN A 149 5.57 -19.74 20.69
N MET A 150 6.02 -20.72 19.91
CA MET A 150 7.31 -21.38 20.14
C MET A 150 8.43 -20.57 19.48
N THR A 151 9.52 -20.39 20.20
CA THR A 151 10.76 -19.77 19.71
C THR A 151 11.98 -20.52 20.23
N ARG A 152 13.18 -20.01 19.94
CA ARG A 152 14.42 -20.52 20.51
C ARG A 152 15.09 -19.46 21.35
N ASP A 153 15.63 -19.88 22.50
CA ASP A 153 16.48 -19.02 23.33
C ASP A 153 17.91 -18.87 22.70
N ILE A 154 18.76 -18.11 23.36
CA ILE A 154 20.15 -17.88 22.91
C ILE A 154 21.02 -19.15 22.94
N HIS A 155 20.56 -20.22 23.63
CA HIS A 155 21.22 -21.51 23.71
C HIS A 155 20.65 -22.50 22.71
N GLY A 156 19.64 -22.13 21.93
CA GLY A 156 19.01 -22.97 20.92
C GLY A 156 17.87 -23.85 21.45
N ASN A 157 17.49 -23.76 22.72
CA ASN A 157 16.38 -24.52 23.30
C ASN A 157 15.05 -23.96 22.84
N LEU A 158 14.06 -24.84 22.63
CA LEU A 158 12.68 -24.45 22.35
C LEU A 158 12.04 -23.90 23.63
N VAL A 159 11.50 -22.68 23.55
CA VAL A 159 10.83 -22.00 24.64
C VAL A 159 9.53 -21.37 24.15
N GLU A 160 8.56 -21.25 25.04
CA GLU A 160 7.33 -20.50 24.78
C GLU A 160 7.55 -19.00 25.00
N VAL A 161 6.98 -18.19 24.12
CA VAL A 161 6.95 -16.74 24.26
C VAL A 161 5.52 -16.23 23.97
N SER A 162 5.08 -15.29 24.77
CA SER A 162 3.92 -14.46 24.47
C SER A 162 4.28 -13.01 24.74
N THR A 163 3.76 -12.11 23.93
CA THR A 163 4.05 -10.68 24.09
C THR A 163 2.99 -10.02 24.93
N THR A 164 3.40 -9.28 25.95
CA THR A 164 2.52 -8.49 26.80
C THR A 164 2.54 -7.03 26.38
N GLY A 165 1.44 -6.31 26.57
CA GLY A 165 1.33 -4.90 26.25
C GLY A 165 0.19 -4.58 25.28
N ARG A 166 0.14 -3.32 24.84
CA ARG A 166 -0.82 -2.85 23.83
C ARG A 166 -0.27 -3.08 22.44
N HIS A 167 -0.98 -3.84 21.65
CA HIS A 167 -0.65 -4.09 20.24
C HIS A 167 -1.83 -3.69 19.36
N ASP A 168 -1.51 -3.16 18.17
CA ASP A 168 -2.53 -2.86 17.17
C ASP A 168 -2.91 -4.16 16.44
N PRO A 169 -4.19 -4.49 16.35
CA PRO A 169 -4.64 -5.67 15.63
C PRO A 169 -4.40 -5.55 14.11
N CYS A 170 -4.30 -4.32 13.59
CA CYS A 170 -3.97 -4.06 12.18
C CYS A 170 -3.09 -2.81 12.09
N VAL A 171 -1.78 -3.00 11.90
CA VAL A 171 -0.82 -1.89 11.83
C VAL A 171 -0.94 -1.08 10.53
N GLY A 172 -1.53 -1.66 9.49
CA GLY A 172 -1.69 -0.99 8.19
C GLY A 172 -2.55 0.27 8.26
N LEU A 173 -3.51 0.35 9.19
CA LEU A 173 -4.30 1.57 9.38
C LEU A 173 -3.40 2.77 9.72
N ARG A 174 -2.39 2.57 10.56
CA ARG A 174 -1.41 3.61 10.90
C ARG A 174 -0.34 3.80 9.83
N ALA A 175 -0.11 2.78 9.01
CA ALA A 175 0.83 2.86 7.90
C ALA A 175 0.30 3.72 6.75
N SER A 176 -1.02 3.86 6.59
CA SER A 176 -1.64 4.61 5.49
C SER A 176 -1.15 6.06 5.38
N PRO A 177 -1.25 6.91 6.41
CA PRO A 177 -0.75 8.30 6.32
C PRO A 177 0.78 8.36 6.18
N ILE A 178 1.51 7.37 6.70
CA ILE A 178 2.98 7.34 6.56
C ILE A 178 3.36 7.00 5.11
N ALA A 179 2.67 6.05 4.49
CA ALA A 179 2.87 5.71 3.08
C ALA A 179 2.57 6.90 2.16
N GLU A 180 1.50 7.65 2.44
CA GLU A 180 1.18 8.91 1.75
C GLU A 180 2.33 9.92 1.87
N ALA A 181 2.86 10.13 3.08
CA ALA A 181 3.98 11.04 3.30
C ALA A 181 5.27 10.60 2.56
N LEU A 182 5.58 9.30 2.54
CA LEU A 182 6.73 8.76 1.80
C LEU A 182 6.57 8.96 0.30
N ALA A 183 5.37 8.74 -0.25
CA ALA A 183 5.07 8.97 -1.65
C ALA A 183 5.20 10.47 -2.01
N ALA A 184 4.68 11.35 -1.17
CA ALA A 184 4.80 12.80 -1.34
C ALA A 184 6.26 13.29 -1.30
N LEU A 185 7.06 12.77 -0.36
CA LEU A 185 8.49 13.09 -0.28
C LEU A 185 9.26 12.62 -1.52
N THR A 186 8.96 11.41 -2.01
CA THR A 186 9.57 10.88 -3.24
C THR A 186 9.23 11.76 -4.43
N ALA A 187 7.96 12.13 -4.59
CA ALA A 187 7.51 12.99 -5.68
C ALA A 187 8.16 14.40 -5.59
N ALA A 188 8.24 14.97 -4.39
CA ALA A 188 8.86 16.29 -4.16
C ALA A 188 10.35 16.28 -4.53
N ASP A 189 11.07 15.21 -4.18
CA ASP A 189 12.49 15.06 -4.51
C ASP A 189 12.71 15.06 -6.03
N PHE A 190 11.96 14.25 -6.78
CA PHE A 190 12.03 14.25 -8.24
C PHE A 190 11.62 15.59 -8.88
N LEU A 191 10.62 16.28 -8.33
CA LEU A 191 10.23 17.61 -8.80
C LEU A 191 11.33 18.65 -8.60
N LEU A 192 12.10 18.54 -7.51
CA LEU A 192 13.24 19.42 -7.25
C LEU A 192 14.41 19.08 -8.16
N LEU A 193 14.72 17.81 -8.35
CA LEU A 193 15.76 17.36 -9.30
C LEU A 193 15.47 17.80 -10.75
N ALA A 194 14.22 17.74 -11.18
CA ALA A 194 13.82 18.16 -12.52
C ALA A 194 13.94 19.69 -12.77
N ARG A 195 14.14 20.49 -11.71
CA ARG A 195 14.32 21.95 -11.79
C ARG A 195 15.79 22.37 -11.67
N ALA A 196 16.66 21.47 -11.30
CA ALA A 196 18.09 21.72 -11.12
C ALA A 196 18.87 21.56 -12.43
#